data_89b2adf926d4cfee7d82f0c55c51737a
#
_entry.id   89b2adf926d4cfee7d82f0c55c51737a
#
_cell.length_a   1.000
_cell.length_b   1.000
_cell.length_c   1.000
_cell.angle_alpha   90.00
_cell.angle_beta   90.00
_cell.angle_gamma   90.00
#
_symmetry.space_group_name_H-M   'P 1'
#
loop_
_entity.id
_entity.type
_entity.pdbx_description
1 polymer ?
#
loop_
_entity_poly.entity_id
_entity_poly.type
_entity_poly.pdbx_seq_one_letter_code
_entity_poly.pdbx_strand_id
1 'polypeptide(L)'
;MRTILLSIICMMALGTCQAQDQKAERMKYIRKCYAEAKKKIDANGKNGKSPKDMRLIINRLEDEDIPLYDTEQLDFFFDEKFVDGLATKQPPYFIIENWGNHGHIRYNEVLLDPKDHQVIFCYMRGETDAGFVVESRYYYDAKGQCIEQKHNTHNSWTTPETEKENAEFYMNLFSKLNYNGYFTPLDLDKPKKPTTPKAERLKHIRALYAQAKEKSAANDKEEMSNDLHITIHDLGDDQPPRTTEKRIYFDKDGIYFISCTSKSMQSNGYSEYLFEPKTKDLIFSYTRGAEEGQVYEWRYYFDENGDCIETKTNHTDETDGGFYDKRAAKDFQAIFEMLNGHEK
;
A
#
# COMPACT_ATOMS: atom_id res chain seq x y z
N MET A 1 -43.12 9.71 -45.93
CA MET A 1 -41.88 8.95 -45.68
C MET A 1 -40.61 9.80 -45.74
N ARG A 2 -40.39 10.63 -46.77
CA ARG A 2 -39.15 11.46 -46.87
C ARG A 2 -38.94 12.43 -45.70
N THR A 3 -39.99 13.04 -45.16
CA THR A 3 -39.88 14.00 -44.03
C THR A 3 -39.48 13.32 -42.72
N ILE A 4 -39.94 12.10 -42.46
CA ILE A 4 -39.62 11.33 -41.28
C ILE A 4 -38.14 10.88 -41.33
N LEU A 5 -37.65 10.49 -42.49
CA LEU A 5 -36.25 10.08 -42.68
C LEU A 5 -35.29 11.25 -42.45
N LEU A 6 -35.61 12.47 -42.92
CA LEU A 6 -34.82 13.67 -42.69
C LEU A 6 -34.78 14.05 -41.19
N SER A 7 -35.88 13.93 -40.47
CA SER A 7 -35.93 14.22 -39.02
C SER A 7 -35.08 13.25 -38.22
N ILE A 8 -35.05 11.95 -38.58
CA ILE A 8 -34.22 10.94 -37.93
C ILE A 8 -32.76 11.22 -38.20
N ILE A 9 -32.37 11.56 -39.42
CA ILE A 9 -30.98 11.90 -39.80
C ILE A 9 -30.49 13.17 -39.05
N CYS A 10 -31.35 14.22 -38.95
CA CYS A 10 -31.01 15.42 -38.17
C CYS A 10 -30.86 15.13 -36.69
N MET A 11 -31.71 14.30 -36.07
CA MET A 11 -31.60 13.91 -34.67
C MET A 11 -30.34 13.10 -34.41
N MET A 12 -29.96 12.17 -35.30
CA MET A 12 -28.71 11.44 -35.20
C MET A 12 -27.49 12.36 -35.36
N ALA A 13 -27.49 13.31 -36.27
CA ALA A 13 -26.42 14.28 -36.48
C ALA A 13 -26.25 15.22 -35.29
N LEU A 14 -27.34 15.69 -34.69
CA LEU A 14 -27.28 16.50 -33.46
C LEU A 14 -26.79 15.71 -32.25
N GLY A 15 -27.21 14.45 -32.11
CA GLY A 15 -26.75 13.57 -31.06
C GLY A 15 -25.21 13.26 -31.14
N THR A 16 -24.69 13.06 -32.34
CA THR A 16 -23.25 12.83 -32.56
C THR A 16 -22.42 14.10 -32.31
N CYS A 17 -22.89 15.26 -32.68
CA CYS A 17 -22.23 16.54 -32.41
C CYS A 17 -22.14 16.81 -30.90
N GLN A 18 -23.24 16.62 -30.18
CA GLN A 18 -23.28 16.82 -28.72
C GLN A 18 -22.39 15.81 -27.97
N ALA A 19 -22.31 14.57 -28.41
CA ALA A 19 -21.41 13.56 -27.82
C ALA A 19 -19.94 13.90 -28.07
N GLN A 20 -19.59 14.43 -29.24
CA GLN A 20 -18.22 14.88 -29.55
C GLN A 20 -17.82 16.08 -28.69
N ASP A 21 -18.70 17.06 -28.49
CA ASP A 21 -18.44 18.20 -27.63
C ASP A 21 -18.25 17.80 -26.18
N GLN A 22 -19.05 16.88 -25.66
CA GLN A 22 -18.90 16.34 -24.31
C GLN A 22 -17.58 15.59 -24.12
N LYS A 23 -17.17 14.80 -25.09
CA LYS A 23 -15.86 14.12 -25.09
C LYS A 23 -14.70 15.15 -25.08
N ALA A 24 -14.77 16.18 -25.91
CA ALA A 24 -13.75 17.22 -25.98
C ALA A 24 -13.60 17.98 -24.66
N GLU A 25 -14.71 18.36 -24.03
CA GLU A 25 -14.71 19.02 -22.73
C GLU A 25 -14.17 18.09 -21.61
N ARG A 26 -14.53 16.79 -21.61
CA ARG A 26 -14.00 15.82 -20.65
C ARG A 26 -12.47 15.67 -20.81
N MET A 27 -11.98 15.54 -22.03
CA MET A 27 -10.55 15.47 -22.34
C MET A 27 -9.79 16.72 -21.87
N LYS A 28 -10.35 17.91 -22.06
CA LYS A 28 -9.77 19.17 -21.55
C LYS A 28 -9.72 19.19 -20.02
N TYR A 29 -10.78 18.74 -19.36
CA TYR A 29 -10.84 18.61 -17.92
C TYR A 29 -9.74 17.66 -17.40
N ILE A 30 -9.63 16.45 -17.95
CA ILE A 30 -8.63 15.45 -17.56
C ILE A 30 -7.20 16.01 -17.71
N ARG A 31 -6.89 16.67 -18.85
CA ARG A 31 -5.58 17.29 -19.07
C ARG A 31 -5.24 18.37 -18.04
N LYS A 32 -6.26 19.16 -17.64
CA LYS A 32 -6.10 20.16 -16.59
C LYS A 32 -5.79 19.51 -15.25
N CYS A 33 -6.57 18.53 -14.84
CA CYS A 33 -6.34 17.78 -13.59
C CYS A 33 -4.95 17.13 -13.58
N TYR A 34 -4.52 16.52 -14.70
CA TYR A 34 -3.20 15.93 -14.82
C TYR A 34 -2.08 16.96 -14.63
N ALA A 35 -2.16 18.12 -15.28
CA ALA A 35 -1.17 19.18 -15.15
C ALA A 35 -1.10 19.72 -13.71
N GLU A 36 -2.24 19.88 -13.05
CA GLU A 36 -2.32 20.31 -11.65
C GLU A 36 -1.71 19.25 -10.71
N ALA A 37 -2.02 17.96 -10.91
CA ALA A 37 -1.44 16.87 -10.14
C ALA A 37 0.08 16.81 -10.29
N LYS A 38 0.61 16.84 -11.52
CA LYS A 38 2.07 16.85 -11.77
C LYS A 38 2.74 18.05 -11.09
N LYS A 39 2.14 19.24 -11.14
CA LYS A 39 2.65 20.41 -10.44
C LYS A 39 2.70 20.23 -8.92
N LYS A 40 1.67 19.59 -8.32
CA LYS A 40 1.67 19.25 -6.89
C LYS A 40 2.79 18.26 -6.55
N ILE A 41 2.95 17.21 -7.36
CA ILE A 41 4.01 16.20 -7.19
C ILE A 41 5.39 16.84 -7.28
N ASP A 42 5.63 17.69 -8.28
CA ASP A 42 6.90 18.39 -8.47
C ASP A 42 7.23 19.36 -7.30
N ALA A 43 6.22 19.83 -6.59
CA ALA A 43 6.36 20.69 -5.42
C ALA A 43 6.45 19.90 -4.10
N ASN A 44 6.15 18.60 -4.12
CA ASN A 44 6.13 17.74 -2.94
C ASN A 44 7.54 17.70 -2.30
N GLY A 45 7.62 17.85 -0.98
CA GLY A 45 8.88 17.84 -0.24
C GLY A 45 9.81 19.02 -0.49
N LYS A 46 9.39 20.06 -1.27
CA LYS A 46 10.19 21.25 -1.58
C LYS A 46 9.82 22.43 -0.68
N ASN A 47 10.73 23.41 -0.60
CA ASN A 47 10.52 24.69 0.13
C ASN A 47 10.24 24.49 1.64
N GLY A 48 10.87 23.48 2.28
CA GLY A 48 10.72 23.21 3.70
C GLY A 48 9.38 22.58 4.08
N LYS A 49 8.55 22.21 3.09
CA LYS A 49 7.35 21.42 3.32
C LYS A 49 7.71 19.94 3.30
N SER A 50 7.17 19.21 4.25
CA SER A 50 7.34 17.76 4.23
C SER A 50 6.56 17.13 3.06
N PRO A 51 7.04 16.01 2.51
CA PRO A 51 6.34 15.31 1.46
C PRO A 51 4.99 14.77 1.97
N LYS A 52 3.96 14.83 1.10
CA LYS A 52 2.63 14.24 1.34
C LYS A 52 2.47 13.06 0.41
N ASP A 53 3.18 11.99 0.73
CA ASP A 53 3.17 10.76 -0.03
C ASP A 53 3.32 9.54 0.88
N MET A 54 2.89 8.40 0.35
CA MET A 54 3.15 7.09 0.89
C MET A 54 3.82 6.26 -0.19
N ARG A 55 4.97 5.70 0.13
CA ARG A 55 5.70 4.77 -0.74
C ARG A 55 5.57 3.36 -0.22
N LEU A 56 5.26 2.45 -1.12
CA LEU A 56 5.25 1.02 -0.90
C LEU A 56 6.27 0.39 -1.84
N ILE A 57 7.18 -0.40 -1.32
CA ILE A 57 8.15 -1.16 -2.11
C ILE A 57 7.94 -2.63 -1.77
N ILE A 58 7.73 -3.43 -2.79
CA ILE A 58 7.55 -4.89 -2.69
C ILE A 58 8.74 -5.53 -3.39
N ASN A 59 9.51 -6.30 -2.66
CA ASN A 59 10.63 -7.07 -3.20
C ASN A 59 10.29 -8.55 -3.12
N ARG A 60 10.42 -9.27 -4.23
CA ARG A 60 10.10 -10.69 -4.32
C ARG A 60 11.18 -11.45 -5.08
N LEU A 61 11.42 -12.68 -4.64
CA LEU A 61 12.12 -13.68 -5.44
C LEU A 61 11.06 -14.52 -6.14
N GLU A 62 11.04 -14.52 -7.49
CA GLU A 62 10.06 -15.29 -8.26
C GLU A 62 10.32 -16.79 -8.21
N ASP A 63 11.59 -17.21 -8.12
CA ASP A 63 11.98 -18.63 -8.08
C ASP A 63 13.21 -18.83 -7.20
N GLU A 64 13.18 -19.87 -6.32
CA GLU A 64 14.33 -20.25 -5.49
C GLU A 64 15.50 -20.79 -6.32
N ASP A 65 15.24 -21.40 -7.49
CA ASP A 65 16.24 -22.02 -8.35
C ASP A 65 16.83 -21.03 -9.39
N ILE A 66 16.09 -19.99 -9.73
CA ILE A 66 16.52 -18.90 -10.60
C ILE A 66 16.16 -17.61 -9.89
N PRO A 67 17.12 -16.93 -9.25
CA PRO A 67 16.82 -15.69 -8.54
C PRO A 67 16.40 -14.59 -9.52
N LEU A 68 15.12 -14.63 -9.91
CA LEU A 68 14.46 -13.56 -10.62
C LEU A 68 13.98 -12.59 -9.55
N TYR A 69 14.54 -11.40 -9.58
CA TYR A 69 14.21 -10.35 -8.63
C TYR A 69 13.13 -9.44 -9.22
N ASP A 70 12.04 -9.35 -8.53
CA ASP A 70 10.94 -8.46 -8.87
C ASP A 70 10.80 -7.36 -7.80
N THR A 71 10.87 -6.13 -8.25
CA THR A 71 10.65 -4.96 -7.40
C THR A 71 9.49 -4.14 -7.95
N GLU A 72 8.45 -4.02 -7.16
CA GLU A 72 7.34 -3.12 -7.43
C GLU A 72 7.38 -1.96 -6.44
N GLN A 73 7.31 -0.72 -6.93
CA GLN A 73 7.20 0.48 -6.13
C GLN A 73 5.92 1.22 -6.48
N LEU A 74 5.11 1.49 -5.48
CA LEU A 74 3.90 2.30 -5.56
C LEU A 74 4.09 3.59 -4.75
N ASP A 75 3.96 4.73 -5.41
CA ASP A 75 3.95 6.05 -4.78
C ASP A 75 2.54 6.64 -4.83
N PHE A 76 1.94 6.84 -3.67
CA PHE A 76 0.61 7.43 -3.51
C PHE A 76 0.75 8.89 -3.08
N PHE A 77 0.21 9.81 -3.87
CA PHE A 77 0.17 11.24 -3.55
C PHE A 77 -1.23 11.63 -3.11
N PHE A 78 -1.36 12.24 -1.94
CA PHE A 78 -2.65 12.56 -1.33
C PHE A 78 -2.67 13.99 -0.75
N ASP A 79 -3.87 14.52 -0.58
CA ASP A 79 -4.10 15.73 0.21
C ASP A 79 -4.52 15.34 1.64
N GLU A 80 -4.29 16.21 2.60
CA GLU A 80 -4.78 16.07 3.97
C GLU A 80 -5.91 17.05 4.23
N LYS A 81 -6.87 16.64 5.04
CA LYS A 81 -7.90 17.53 5.58
C LYS A 81 -7.92 17.41 7.10
N PHE A 82 -8.20 18.50 7.77
CA PHE A 82 -8.47 18.53 9.20
C PHE A 82 -9.96 18.29 9.43
N VAL A 83 -10.26 17.25 10.20
CA VAL A 83 -11.61 16.93 10.64
C VAL A 83 -11.55 16.82 12.16
N ASP A 84 -12.28 17.66 12.86
CA ASP A 84 -12.33 17.70 14.34
C ASP A 84 -10.94 17.82 15.02
N GLY A 85 -10.01 18.57 14.39
CA GLY A 85 -8.66 18.77 14.89
C GLY A 85 -7.68 17.64 14.60
N LEU A 86 -8.10 16.62 13.86
CA LEU A 86 -7.25 15.50 13.44
C LEU A 86 -6.95 15.58 11.95
N ALA A 87 -5.68 15.43 11.58
CA ALA A 87 -5.27 15.29 10.20
C ALA A 87 -5.80 13.97 9.63
N THR A 88 -6.59 14.07 8.56
CA THR A 88 -7.14 12.91 7.86
C THR A 88 -6.61 12.91 6.43
N LYS A 89 -5.89 11.86 6.05
CA LYS A 89 -5.43 11.66 4.68
C LYS A 89 -6.64 11.42 3.79
N GLN A 90 -6.71 12.20 2.73
CA GLN A 90 -7.72 11.99 1.70
C GLN A 90 -7.30 10.84 0.78
N PRO A 91 -8.23 10.25 0.01
CA PRO A 91 -7.86 9.34 -1.06
C PRO A 91 -6.77 9.95 -1.96
N PRO A 92 -5.87 9.16 -2.54
CA PRO A 92 -4.83 9.69 -3.40
C PRO A 92 -5.45 10.43 -4.59
N TYR A 93 -4.79 11.49 -5.04
CA TYR A 93 -5.16 12.16 -6.29
C TYR A 93 -4.30 11.67 -7.46
N PHE A 94 -3.16 11.02 -7.16
CA PHE A 94 -2.25 10.47 -8.15
C PHE A 94 -1.49 9.27 -7.58
N ILE A 95 -1.26 8.26 -8.43
CA ILE A 95 -0.49 7.07 -8.08
C ILE A 95 0.56 6.87 -9.17
N ILE A 96 1.78 6.54 -8.77
CA ILE A 96 2.85 6.10 -9.66
C ILE A 96 3.22 4.68 -9.29
N GLU A 97 3.23 3.80 -10.27
CA GLU A 97 3.79 2.45 -10.17
C GLU A 97 5.07 2.37 -10.97
N ASN A 98 6.11 1.84 -10.38
CA ASN A 98 7.32 1.41 -11.05
C ASN A 98 7.50 -0.08 -10.77
N TRP A 99 7.54 -0.88 -11.79
CA TRP A 99 7.81 -2.30 -11.71
C TRP A 99 9.00 -2.65 -12.61
N GLY A 100 9.90 -3.47 -12.12
CA GLY A 100 11.07 -3.89 -12.88
C GLY A 100 11.46 -5.33 -12.58
N ASN A 101 11.66 -6.10 -13.64
CA ASN A 101 12.13 -7.48 -13.61
C ASN A 101 13.05 -7.70 -14.81
N HIS A 102 14.28 -8.17 -14.60
CA HIS A 102 15.25 -8.71 -15.58
C HIS A 102 15.19 -8.14 -17.03
N GLY A 103 15.12 -6.81 -17.16
CA GLY A 103 15.06 -6.14 -18.46
C GLY A 103 13.66 -5.70 -18.88
N HIS A 104 12.62 -6.11 -18.18
CA HIS A 104 11.30 -5.53 -18.32
C HIS A 104 11.14 -4.40 -17.32
N ILE A 105 10.82 -3.21 -17.81
CA ILE A 105 10.49 -2.05 -16.99
C ILE A 105 9.07 -1.64 -17.32
N ARG A 106 8.24 -1.49 -16.30
CA ARG A 106 6.90 -0.93 -16.42
C ARG A 106 6.79 0.30 -15.53
N TYR A 107 6.24 1.34 -16.09
CA TYR A 107 5.92 2.58 -15.40
C TYR A 107 4.48 2.94 -15.66
N ASN A 108 3.69 3.13 -14.62
CA ASN A 108 2.30 3.54 -14.72
C ASN A 108 2.05 4.82 -13.94
N GLU A 109 1.14 5.64 -14.47
CA GLU A 109 0.56 6.77 -13.77
C GLU A 109 -0.97 6.63 -13.76
N VAL A 110 -1.56 6.79 -12.59
CA VAL A 110 -3.00 6.82 -12.41
C VAL A 110 -3.41 8.17 -11.86
N LEU A 111 -4.32 8.85 -12.56
CA LEU A 111 -4.92 10.11 -12.11
C LEU A 111 -6.34 9.87 -11.66
N LEU A 112 -6.68 10.36 -10.47
CA LEU A 112 -8.00 10.29 -9.89
C LEU A 112 -8.71 11.64 -9.97
N ASP A 113 -10.02 11.63 -10.17
CA ASP A 113 -10.84 12.85 -10.19
C ASP A 113 -10.81 13.51 -8.80
N PRO A 114 -10.42 14.78 -8.66
CA PRO A 114 -10.38 15.45 -7.37
C PRO A 114 -11.75 15.60 -6.69
N LYS A 115 -12.87 15.33 -7.38
CA LYS A 115 -14.23 15.47 -6.86
C LYS A 115 -14.76 14.20 -6.21
N ASP A 116 -14.55 13.06 -6.86
CA ASP A 116 -15.16 11.77 -6.47
C ASP A 116 -14.17 10.63 -6.39
N HIS A 117 -12.87 10.92 -6.65
CA HIS A 117 -11.75 9.98 -6.62
C HIS A 117 -11.89 8.78 -7.58
N GLN A 118 -12.71 8.90 -8.61
CA GLN A 118 -12.76 7.90 -9.67
C GLN A 118 -11.54 8.01 -10.58
N VAL A 119 -11.14 6.89 -11.16
CA VAL A 119 -10.06 6.86 -12.17
C VAL A 119 -10.51 7.62 -13.41
N ILE A 120 -9.73 8.64 -13.82
CA ILE A 120 -10.03 9.45 -15.00
C ILE A 120 -8.98 9.35 -16.10
N PHE A 121 -7.76 8.88 -15.74
CA PHE A 121 -6.68 8.70 -16.69
C PHE A 121 -5.69 7.67 -16.19
N CYS A 122 -5.21 6.82 -17.11
CA CYS A 122 -4.07 5.95 -16.89
C CYS A 122 -3.06 6.14 -18.03
N TYR A 123 -1.78 6.18 -17.68
CA TYR A 123 -0.64 6.12 -18.59
C TYR A 123 0.21 4.92 -18.22
N MET A 124 0.54 4.13 -19.22
CA MET A 124 1.47 3.00 -19.08
C MET A 124 2.61 3.16 -20.07
N ARG A 125 3.82 2.93 -19.59
CA ARG A 125 5.02 2.77 -20.40
C ARG A 125 5.72 1.47 -20.00
N GLY A 126 5.99 0.63 -20.96
CA GLY A 126 6.78 -0.57 -20.78
C GLY A 126 7.97 -0.61 -21.72
N GLU A 127 9.05 -1.26 -21.31
CA GLU A 127 10.23 -1.50 -22.11
C GLU A 127 10.56 -2.99 -22.06
N THR A 128 10.79 -3.59 -23.24
CA THR A 128 11.20 -4.99 -23.38
C THR A 128 12.72 -5.13 -23.35
N ASP A 129 13.23 -6.31 -23.10
CA ASP A 129 14.66 -6.66 -23.16
C ASP A 129 15.32 -6.28 -24.51
N ALA A 130 14.53 -6.25 -25.59
CA ALA A 130 14.98 -5.83 -26.91
C ALA A 130 14.97 -4.29 -27.07
N GLY A 131 14.64 -3.51 -26.02
CA GLY A 131 14.59 -2.05 -26.04
C GLY A 131 13.36 -1.47 -26.75
N PHE A 132 12.32 -2.27 -27.02
CA PHE A 132 11.07 -1.76 -27.57
C PHE A 132 10.25 -1.08 -26.47
N VAL A 133 9.89 0.19 -26.71
CA VAL A 133 9.05 0.97 -25.79
C VAL A 133 7.61 0.91 -26.27
N VAL A 134 6.72 0.45 -25.38
CA VAL A 134 5.27 0.47 -25.55
C VAL A 134 4.68 1.53 -24.64
N GLU A 135 3.85 2.42 -25.19
CA GLU A 135 3.13 3.42 -24.43
C GLU A 135 1.63 3.33 -24.71
N SER A 136 0.84 3.41 -23.65
CA SER A 136 -0.62 3.46 -23.72
C SER A 136 -1.18 4.57 -22.83
N ARG A 137 -2.23 5.22 -23.29
CA ARG A 137 -2.97 6.24 -22.54
C ARG A 137 -4.45 5.96 -22.65
N TYR A 138 -5.12 5.90 -21.50
CA TYR A 138 -6.53 5.61 -21.38
C TYR A 138 -7.22 6.77 -20.68
N TYR A 139 -8.33 7.26 -21.26
CA TYR A 139 -9.10 8.37 -20.73
C TYR A 139 -10.51 7.90 -20.43
N TYR A 140 -11.03 8.24 -19.25
CA TYR A 140 -12.34 7.74 -18.78
C TYR A 140 -13.33 8.88 -18.57
N ASP A 141 -14.60 8.59 -18.86
CA ASP A 141 -15.70 9.51 -18.55
C ASP A 141 -16.07 9.49 -17.07
N ALA A 142 -17.12 10.23 -16.70
CA ALA A 142 -17.62 10.26 -15.33
C ALA A 142 -18.32 8.96 -14.89
N LYS A 143 -18.52 8.00 -15.79
CA LYS A 143 -19.07 6.67 -15.50
C LYS A 143 -17.97 5.59 -15.45
N GLY A 144 -16.71 5.98 -15.62
CA GLY A 144 -15.57 5.09 -15.69
C GLY A 144 -15.49 4.29 -17.00
N GLN A 145 -16.15 4.73 -18.07
CA GLN A 145 -16.04 4.13 -19.40
C GLN A 145 -14.87 4.75 -20.15
N CYS A 146 -14.05 3.93 -20.81
CA CYS A 146 -12.96 4.44 -21.65
C CYS A 146 -13.54 5.17 -22.87
N ILE A 147 -13.26 6.47 -22.97
CA ILE A 147 -13.73 7.34 -24.08
C ILE A 147 -12.67 7.59 -25.13
N GLU A 148 -11.41 7.38 -24.79
CA GLU A 148 -10.27 7.48 -25.71
C GLU A 148 -9.10 6.63 -25.24
N GLN A 149 -8.47 5.94 -26.18
CA GLN A 149 -7.21 5.22 -25.98
C GLN A 149 -6.20 5.65 -27.03
N LYS A 150 -4.94 5.74 -26.64
CA LYS A 150 -3.81 6.09 -27.51
C LYS A 150 -2.66 5.14 -27.23
N HIS A 151 -2.10 4.58 -28.29
CA HIS A 151 -0.95 3.70 -28.24
C HIS A 151 0.11 4.20 -29.23
N ASN A 152 1.39 3.99 -28.89
CA ASN A 152 2.48 4.23 -29.83
C ASN A 152 2.77 3.04 -30.74
N THR A 153 2.22 1.86 -30.43
CA THR A 153 2.34 0.61 -31.19
C THR A 153 0.98 -0.05 -31.38
N HIS A 154 0.89 -1.01 -32.32
CA HIS A 154 -0.34 -1.78 -32.52
C HIS A 154 -0.60 -2.83 -31.43
N ASN A 155 0.45 -3.25 -30.70
CA ASN A 155 0.33 -4.21 -29.61
C ASN A 155 0.38 -3.47 -28.28
N SER A 156 -0.76 -3.32 -27.62
CA SER A 156 -0.83 -2.89 -26.23
C SER A 156 -0.57 -4.08 -25.31
N TRP A 157 0.19 -3.88 -24.24
CA TRP A 157 0.41 -4.90 -23.20
C TRP A 157 -0.76 -5.00 -22.24
N THR A 158 -1.70 -4.07 -22.33
CA THR A 158 -2.80 -3.95 -21.38
C THR A 158 -4.06 -3.40 -22.06
N THR A 159 -5.19 -3.51 -21.40
CA THR A 159 -6.48 -2.96 -21.82
C THR A 159 -6.92 -1.82 -20.89
N PRO A 160 -7.87 -0.96 -21.31
CA PRO A 160 -8.44 0.05 -20.44
C PRO A 160 -9.06 -0.53 -19.17
N GLU A 161 -9.67 -1.71 -19.27
CA GLU A 161 -10.31 -2.42 -18.18
C GLU A 161 -9.28 -2.89 -17.15
N THR A 162 -8.20 -3.54 -17.61
CA THR A 162 -7.10 -4.01 -16.76
C THR A 162 -6.45 -2.85 -16.00
N GLU A 163 -6.14 -1.74 -16.68
CA GLU A 163 -5.53 -0.58 -16.00
C GLU A 163 -6.46 0.08 -14.98
N LYS A 164 -7.76 0.05 -15.23
CA LYS A 164 -8.75 0.53 -14.27
C LYS A 164 -8.85 -0.41 -13.05
N GLU A 165 -8.88 -1.72 -13.26
CA GLU A 165 -8.87 -2.73 -12.19
C GLU A 165 -7.62 -2.62 -11.31
N ASN A 166 -6.44 -2.45 -11.91
CA ASN A 166 -5.19 -2.20 -11.18
C ASN A 166 -5.28 -0.90 -10.36
N ALA A 167 -5.80 0.18 -10.92
CA ALA A 167 -5.97 1.44 -10.22
C ALA A 167 -6.94 1.32 -9.03
N GLU A 168 -8.05 0.61 -9.20
CA GLU A 168 -9.02 0.33 -8.12
C GLU A 168 -8.39 -0.55 -7.01
N PHE A 169 -7.55 -1.51 -7.39
CA PHE A 169 -6.77 -2.29 -6.44
C PHE A 169 -5.82 -1.42 -5.62
N TYR A 170 -5.05 -0.53 -6.27
CA TYR A 170 -4.13 0.38 -5.58
C TYR A 170 -4.87 1.34 -4.64
N MET A 171 -6.03 1.84 -5.02
CA MET A 171 -6.87 2.66 -4.13
C MET A 171 -7.34 1.90 -2.89
N ASN A 172 -7.74 0.64 -3.07
CA ASN A 172 -8.14 -0.22 -1.96
C ASN A 172 -6.95 -0.51 -1.03
N LEU A 173 -5.78 -0.79 -1.59
CA LEU A 173 -4.52 -0.97 -0.85
C LEU A 173 -4.17 0.29 -0.05
N PHE A 174 -4.21 1.48 -0.66
CA PHE A 174 -4.00 2.76 0.04
C PHE A 174 -4.97 2.93 1.19
N SER A 175 -6.25 2.67 0.97
CA SER A 175 -7.29 2.77 2.01
C SER A 175 -6.98 1.88 3.21
N LYS A 176 -6.54 0.65 2.96
CA LYS A 176 -6.14 -0.30 4.01
C LYS A 176 -4.90 0.15 4.78
N LEU A 177 -3.87 0.59 4.06
CA LEU A 177 -2.61 1.07 4.64
C LEU A 177 -2.78 2.37 5.44
N ASN A 178 -3.74 3.20 5.03
CA ASN A 178 -4.00 4.52 5.59
C ASN A 178 -5.09 4.55 6.66
N TYR A 179 -5.68 3.41 7.00
CA TYR A 179 -6.70 3.34 8.02
C TYR A 179 -6.11 3.65 9.40
N ASN A 180 -6.63 4.70 10.05
CA ASN A 180 -6.17 5.15 11.37
C ASN A 180 -6.67 4.25 12.53
N GLY A 181 -7.40 3.19 12.22
CA GLY A 181 -7.86 2.16 13.15
C GLY A 181 -7.54 0.77 12.62
N TYR A 182 -7.95 -0.24 13.35
CA TYR A 182 -7.76 -1.63 12.94
C TYR A 182 -8.96 -2.09 12.11
N PHE A 183 -8.74 -2.52 10.87
CA PHE A 183 -9.79 -2.95 9.94
C PHE A 183 -10.10 -4.45 9.99
N THR A 184 -9.17 -5.26 10.51
CA THR A 184 -9.36 -6.71 10.63
C THR A 184 -9.89 -7.06 12.02
N PRO A 185 -11.09 -7.64 12.14
CA PRO A 185 -11.61 -8.09 13.44
C PRO A 185 -10.74 -9.19 14.04
N LEU A 186 -10.54 -9.15 15.36
CA LEU A 186 -9.99 -10.30 16.08
C LEU A 186 -11.11 -11.33 16.29
N ASP A 187 -10.84 -12.56 15.92
CA ASP A 187 -11.72 -13.69 16.24
C ASP A 187 -11.39 -14.17 17.66
N LEU A 188 -12.16 -13.67 18.63
CA LEU A 188 -11.97 -13.96 20.05
C LEU A 188 -12.71 -15.22 20.50
N ASP A 189 -13.61 -15.76 19.65
CA ASP A 189 -14.51 -16.89 20.01
C ASP A 189 -13.99 -18.25 19.53
N LYS A 190 -12.72 -18.34 19.12
CA LYS A 190 -12.15 -19.63 18.70
C LYS A 190 -12.11 -20.64 19.83
N PRO A 191 -12.43 -21.92 19.55
CA PRO A 191 -12.26 -22.99 20.53
C PRO A 191 -10.82 -23.04 21.05
N LYS A 192 -10.65 -23.01 22.37
CA LYS A 192 -9.32 -23.06 23.00
C LYS A 192 -8.67 -24.41 22.76
N LYS A 193 -7.43 -24.38 22.26
CA LYS A 193 -6.57 -25.54 22.08
C LYS A 193 -5.81 -25.84 23.38
N PRO A 194 -5.40 -27.12 23.60
CA PRO A 194 -4.42 -27.41 24.65
C PRO A 194 -3.16 -26.56 24.47
N THR A 195 -2.69 -25.92 25.55
CA THR A 195 -1.52 -25.06 25.51
C THR A 195 -0.28 -25.80 25.97
N THR A 196 0.85 -25.47 25.38
CA THR A 196 2.18 -25.89 25.87
C THR A 196 2.45 -25.25 27.23
N PRO A 197 3.17 -25.95 28.17
CA PRO A 197 3.57 -25.34 29.42
C PRO A 197 4.33 -24.02 29.22
N LYS A 198 3.99 -22.99 30.01
CA LYS A 198 4.50 -21.62 29.83
C LYS A 198 6.01 -21.55 29.62
N ALA A 199 6.79 -22.30 30.41
CA ALA A 199 8.24 -22.27 30.32
C ALA A 199 8.78 -22.80 28.98
N GLU A 200 8.18 -23.86 28.46
CA GLU A 200 8.52 -24.43 27.16
C GLU A 200 8.09 -23.49 26.03
N ARG A 201 6.89 -22.92 26.11
CA ARG A 201 6.39 -21.95 25.14
C ARG A 201 7.29 -20.72 25.05
N LEU A 202 7.70 -20.16 26.18
CA LEU A 202 8.63 -19.03 26.22
C LEU A 202 10.00 -19.38 25.62
N LYS A 203 10.51 -20.59 25.87
CA LYS A 203 11.76 -21.06 25.27
C LYS A 203 11.63 -21.18 23.75
N HIS A 204 10.53 -21.73 23.26
CA HIS A 204 10.23 -21.84 21.82
C HIS A 204 10.16 -20.45 21.16
N ILE A 205 9.38 -19.52 21.73
CA ILE A 205 9.25 -18.15 21.20
C ILE A 205 10.61 -17.46 21.13
N ARG A 206 11.46 -17.55 22.16
CA ARG A 206 12.78 -16.93 22.16
C ARG A 206 13.70 -17.52 21.09
N ALA A 207 13.64 -18.83 20.86
CA ALA A 207 14.40 -19.48 19.81
C ALA A 207 13.97 -19.01 18.41
N LEU A 208 12.67 -18.97 18.15
CA LEU A 208 12.12 -18.45 16.89
C LEU A 208 12.46 -16.97 16.69
N TYR A 209 12.39 -16.16 17.74
CA TYR A 209 12.77 -14.76 17.67
C TYR A 209 14.23 -14.55 17.27
N ALA A 210 15.14 -15.32 17.86
CA ALA A 210 16.56 -15.26 17.50
C ALA A 210 16.78 -15.65 16.02
N GLN A 211 16.11 -16.71 15.55
CA GLN A 211 16.17 -17.14 14.13
C GLN A 211 15.59 -16.09 13.20
N ALA A 212 14.45 -15.48 13.54
CA ALA A 212 13.83 -14.44 12.72
C ALA A 212 14.70 -13.20 12.62
N LYS A 213 15.36 -12.79 13.73
CA LYS A 213 16.32 -11.66 13.73
C LYS A 213 17.55 -11.93 12.87
N GLU A 214 18.09 -13.13 12.93
CA GLU A 214 19.22 -13.54 12.09
C GLU A 214 18.82 -13.54 10.62
N LYS A 215 17.66 -14.15 10.30
CA LYS A 215 17.13 -14.23 8.93
C LYS A 215 16.79 -12.84 8.35
N SER A 216 16.13 -11.97 9.10
CA SER A 216 15.83 -10.61 8.64
C SER A 216 17.11 -9.78 8.45
N ALA A 217 18.10 -9.92 9.34
CA ALA A 217 19.39 -9.22 9.19
C ALA A 217 20.23 -9.74 8.01
N ALA A 218 20.09 -11.02 7.64
CA ALA A 218 20.70 -11.56 6.43
C ALA A 218 19.99 -10.99 5.20
N ASN A 219 18.66 -11.05 5.17
CA ASN A 219 17.83 -10.48 4.10
C ASN A 219 18.16 -8.99 3.83
N ASP A 220 18.38 -8.19 4.87
CA ASP A 220 18.73 -6.78 4.76
C ASP A 220 20.12 -6.50 4.14
N LYS A 221 20.98 -7.50 4.07
CA LYS A 221 22.32 -7.41 3.48
C LYS A 221 22.37 -7.94 2.07
N GLU A 222 21.37 -8.67 1.64
CA GLU A 222 21.30 -9.23 0.30
C GLU A 222 20.87 -8.14 -0.68
N GLU A 223 21.47 -8.18 -1.87
CA GLU A 223 21.06 -7.31 -2.97
C GLU A 223 19.64 -7.64 -3.44
N MET A 224 19.20 -8.88 -3.17
CA MET A 224 17.88 -9.41 -3.43
C MET A 224 17.21 -9.78 -2.10
N SER A 225 16.25 -8.99 -1.66
CA SER A 225 15.54 -9.22 -0.41
C SER A 225 14.10 -9.64 -0.63
N ASN A 226 13.59 -10.55 0.22
CA ASN A 226 12.17 -10.89 0.30
C ASN A 226 11.53 -10.06 1.42
N ASP A 227 11.04 -8.90 1.09
CA ASP A 227 10.33 -8.05 2.03
C ASP A 227 9.36 -7.09 1.35
N LEU A 228 8.38 -6.66 2.13
CA LEU A 228 7.48 -5.58 1.80
C LEU A 228 7.88 -4.37 2.63
N HIS A 229 8.35 -3.33 2.00
CA HIS A 229 8.77 -2.10 2.66
C HIS A 229 7.77 -0.98 2.43
N ILE A 230 7.19 -0.46 3.50
CA ILE A 230 6.21 0.62 3.46
C ILE A 230 6.79 1.83 4.17
N THR A 231 6.94 2.93 3.45
CA THR A 231 7.31 4.23 4.01
C THR A 231 6.14 5.18 3.95
N ILE A 232 5.77 5.75 5.08
CA ILE A 232 4.68 6.72 5.20
C ILE A 232 5.25 8.02 5.73
N HIS A 233 5.06 9.10 4.98
CA HIS A 233 5.38 10.45 5.41
C HIS A 233 4.13 11.16 5.88
N ASP A 234 4.07 11.45 7.17
CA ASP A 234 2.95 12.14 7.80
C ASP A 234 3.31 13.57 8.15
N LEU A 235 2.41 14.48 7.82
CA LEU A 235 2.39 15.84 8.29
C LEU A 235 1.15 16.08 9.13
N GLY A 236 1.34 16.35 10.43
CA GLY A 236 0.36 17.11 11.15
C GLY A 236 0.67 18.60 11.00
N ASP A 237 -0.30 19.48 10.74
CA ASP A 237 -0.03 20.91 10.61
C ASP A 237 0.51 21.53 11.92
N ASP A 238 0.23 20.91 13.07
CA ASP A 238 0.71 21.31 14.40
C ASP A 238 1.69 20.30 15.03
N GLN A 239 2.05 19.24 14.31
CA GLN A 239 2.98 18.22 14.78
C GLN A 239 4.23 18.19 13.88
N PRO A 240 5.42 17.92 14.46
CA PRO A 240 6.60 17.76 13.64
C PRO A 240 6.42 16.60 12.64
N PRO A 241 7.01 16.74 11.44
CA PRO A 241 6.95 15.71 10.42
C PRO A 241 7.30 14.33 10.99
N ARG A 242 6.50 13.33 10.64
CA ARG A 242 6.70 11.96 11.08
C ARG A 242 6.92 11.05 9.88
N THR A 243 7.94 10.23 9.94
CA THR A 243 8.17 9.14 8.98
C THR A 243 7.96 7.82 9.70
N THR A 244 7.12 6.98 9.15
CA THR A 244 6.93 5.60 9.61
C THR A 244 7.39 4.66 8.53
N GLU A 245 8.33 3.76 8.88
CA GLU A 245 8.82 2.70 8.02
C GLU A 245 8.36 1.36 8.58
N LYS A 246 7.80 0.51 7.74
CA LYS A 246 7.37 -0.84 8.09
C LYS A 246 8.00 -1.82 7.13
N ARG A 247 8.63 -2.87 7.64
CA ARG A 247 9.18 -3.95 6.84
C ARG A 247 8.53 -5.27 7.24
N ILE A 248 7.93 -5.93 6.29
CA ILE A 248 7.28 -7.24 6.45
C ILE A 248 8.16 -8.25 5.76
N TYR A 249 8.80 -9.12 6.53
CA TYR A 249 9.66 -10.18 6.03
C TYR A 249 8.85 -11.46 5.85
N PHE A 250 8.99 -12.07 4.71
CA PHE A 250 8.26 -13.27 4.34
C PHE A 250 9.15 -14.28 3.60
N ASP A 251 8.67 -15.50 3.46
CA ASP A 251 9.25 -16.56 2.66
C ASP A 251 8.12 -17.35 1.99
N LYS A 252 8.43 -18.48 1.36
CA LYS A 252 7.44 -19.37 0.73
C LYS A 252 6.32 -19.82 1.67
N ASP A 253 6.58 -19.84 2.95
CA ASP A 253 5.61 -20.20 3.98
C ASP A 253 4.78 -18.99 4.46
N GLY A 254 5.07 -17.76 3.99
CA GLY A 254 4.39 -16.51 4.34
C GLY A 254 5.16 -15.65 5.34
N ILE A 255 4.48 -14.69 5.98
CA ILE A 255 5.10 -13.76 6.93
C ILE A 255 5.71 -14.51 8.12
N TYR A 256 6.95 -14.16 8.47
CA TYR A 256 7.60 -14.66 9.68
C TYR A 256 7.98 -13.56 10.67
N PHE A 257 8.23 -12.33 10.19
CA PHE A 257 8.65 -11.22 11.04
C PHE A 257 8.23 -9.87 10.46
N ILE A 258 7.92 -8.90 11.32
CA ILE A 258 7.66 -7.51 10.94
C ILE A 258 8.46 -6.60 11.85
N SER A 259 9.05 -5.55 11.29
CA SER A 259 9.62 -4.43 12.05
C SER A 259 8.98 -3.13 11.61
N CYS A 260 8.71 -2.24 12.58
CA CYS A 260 8.17 -0.92 12.34
C CYS A 260 9.04 0.11 13.05
N THR A 261 9.39 1.18 12.37
CA THR A 261 10.10 2.32 12.94
C THR A 261 9.30 3.58 12.68
N SER A 262 9.09 4.40 13.68
CA SER A 262 8.46 5.70 13.55
C SER A 262 9.38 6.77 14.13
N LYS A 263 9.64 7.82 13.36
CA LYS A 263 10.54 8.92 13.73
C LYS A 263 9.84 10.24 13.56
N SER A 264 9.88 11.07 14.59
CA SER A 264 9.53 12.49 14.55
C SER A 264 10.59 13.31 15.29
N MET A 265 10.46 14.63 15.30
CA MET A 265 11.38 15.50 16.06
C MET A 265 11.27 15.28 17.59
N GLN A 266 10.13 14.83 18.09
CA GLN A 266 9.85 14.73 19.52
C GLN A 266 9.73 13.29 20.03
N SER A 267 9.45 12.33 19.15
CA SER A 267 9.24 10.94 19.54
C SER A 267 9.83 9.96 18.53
N ASN A 268 10.34 8.84 19.05
CA ASN A 268 10.78 7.71 18.26
C ASN A 268 10.06 6.47 18.76
N GLY A 269 9.51 5.70 17.84
CA GLY A 269 8.86 4.43 18.10
C GLY A 269 9.49 3.30 17.31
N TYR A 270 9.51 2.12 17.89
CA TYR A 270 9.96 0.90 17.26
C TYR A 270 9.09 -0.26 17.72
N SER A 271 8.63 -1.10 16.79
CA SER A 271 7.86 -2.30 17.12
C SER A 271 8.30 -3.49 16.27
N GLU A 272 8.17 -4.67 16.84
CA GLU A 272 8.45 -5.95 16.18
C GLU A 272 7.31 -6.93 16.44
N TYR A 273 7.01 -7.76 15.44
CA TYR A 273 5.99 -8.79 15.49
C TYR A 273 6.56 -10.10 14.96
N LEU A 274 6.47 -11.17 15.74
CA LEU A 274 6.95 -12.50 15.37
C LEU A 274 5.77 -13.46 15.20
N PHE A 275 5.76 -14.20 14.11
CA PHE A 275 4.71 -15.14 13.78
C PHE A 275 5.17 -16.59 13.91
N GLU A 276 4.26 -17.46 14.33
CA GLU A 276 4.47 -18.90 14.35
C GLU A 276 4.55 -19.44 12.90
N PRO A 277 5.63 -20.12 12.50
CA PRO A 277 5.80 -20.52 11.10
C PRO A 277 4.67 -21.39 10.54
N LYS A 278 4.05 -22.24 11.39
CA LYS A 278 3.00 -23.18 10.97
C LYS A 278 1.60 -22.59 10.93
N THR A 279 1.25 -21.79 11.93
CA THR A 279 -0.14 -21.29 12.11
C THR A 279 -0.30 -19.85 11.67
N LYS A 280 0.80 -19.12 11.48
CA LYS A 280 0.84 -17.69 11.19
C LYS A 280 0.21 -16.83 12.29
N ASP A 281 -0.02 -17.37 13.46
CA ASP A 281 -0.50 -16.62 14.61
C ASP A 281 0.65 -15.75 15.18
N LEU A 282 0.32 -14.55 15.68
CA LEU A 282 1.26 -13.73 16.44
C LEU A 282 1.64 -14.45 17.74
N ILE A 283 2.93 -14.65 17.97
CA ILE A 283 3.45 -15.31 19.17
C ILE A 283 4.28 -14.40 20.07
N PHE A 284 4.74 -13.27 19.53
CA PHE A 284 5.50 -12.29 20.30
C PHE A 284 5.37 -10.92 19.65
N SER A 285 5.27 -9.89 20.49
CA SER A 285 5.47 -8.51 20.07
C SER A 285 6.41 -7.78 21.02
N TYR A 286 7.14 -6.81 20.46
CA TYR A 286 7.99 -5.88 21.18
C TYR A 286 7.69 -4.48 20.70
N THR A 287 7.45 -3.57 21.62
CA THR A 287 7.28 -2.15 21.32
C THR A 287 8.16 -1.33 22.22
N ARG A 288 8.84 -0.35 21.63
CA ARG A 288 9.65 0.65 22.32
C ARG A 288 9.27 2.02 21.83
N GLY A 289 8.95 2.91 22.74
CA GLY A 289 8.76 4.34 22.47
C GLY A 289 9.75 5.17 23.26
N ALA A 290 10.08 6.34 22.72
CA ALA A 290 10.85 7.36 23.44
C ALA A 290 10.16 8.71 23.24
N GLU A 291 9.82 9.36 24.33
CA GLU A 291 9.14 10.66 24.35
C GLU A 291 9.70 11.49 25.50
N GLU A 292 10.09 12.74 25.23
CA GLU A 292 10.67 13.68 26.21
C GLU A 292 11.82 13.10 27.04
N GLY A 293 12.63 12.21 26.44
CA GLY A 293 13.76 11.57 27.09
C GLY A 293 13.42 10.34 27.95
N GLN A 294 12.14 9.99 28.08
CA GLN A 294 11.72 8.74 28.72
C GLN A 294 11.61 7.62 27.67
N VAL A 295 12.01 6.42 28.03
CA VAL A 295 11.95 5.23 27.18
C VAL A 295 10.95 4.25 27.78
N TYR A 296 9.99 3.85 26.97
CA TYR A 296 8.96 2.87 27.30
C TYR A 296 9.20 1.60 26.52
N GLU A 297 9.12 0.44 27.17
CA GLU A 297 9.27 -0.86 26.51
C GLU A 297 8.16 -1.82 26.96
N TRP A 298 7.57 -2.52 26.00
CA TRP A 298 6.62 -3.60 26.23
C TRP A 298 7.03 -4.83 25.41
N ARG A 299 6.92 -6.01 26.04
CA ARG A 299 7.08 -7.31 25.39
C ARG A 299 5.93 -8.19 25.80
N TYR A 300 5.19 -8.67 24.83
CA TYR A 300 4.08 -9.58 25.02
C TYR A 300 4.41 -10.93 24.41
N TYR A 301 4.13 -12.00 25.15
CA TYR A 301 4.33 -13.38 24.73
C TYR A 301 2.97 -14.06 24.71
N PHE A 302 2.64 -14.78 23.63
CA PHE A 302 1.33 -15.38 23.42
C PHE A 302 1.41 -16.89 23.32
N ASP A 303 0.39 -17.58 23.84
CA ASP A 303 0.21 -19.02 23.67
C ASP A 303 -0.41 -19.38 22.30
N GLU A 304 -0.78 -20.66 22.13
CA GLU A 304 -1.38 -21.20 20.92
C GLU A 304 -2.83 -20.72 20.69
N ASN A 305 -3.44 -20.10 21.68
CA ASN A 305 -4.77 -19.49 21.59
C ASN A 305 -4.70 -17.98 21.37
N GLY A 306 -3.49 -17.40 21.38
CA GLY A 306 -3.29 -15.96 21.33
C GLY A 306 -3.54 -15.28 22.69
N ASP A 307 -3.66 -16.04 23.79
CA ASP A 307 -3.74 -15.48 25.12
C ASP A 307 -2.35 -14.99 25.57
N CYS A 308 -2.26 -13.79 26.15
CA CYS A 308 -0.99 -13.26 26.67
C CYS A 308 -0.57 -14.05 27.91
N ILE A 309 0.54 -14.77 27.82
CA ILE A 309 1.08 -15.58 28.92
C ILE A 309 2.16 -14.89 29.73
N GLU A 310 2.79 -13.86 29.17
CA GLU A 310 3.80 -13.04 29.87
C GLU A 310 3.86 -11.65 29.26
N THR A 311 3.88 -10.64 30.12
CA THR A 311 4.18 -9.26 29.77
C THR A 311 5.43 -8.83 30.50
N LYS A 312 6.37 -8.17 29.78
CA LYS A 312 7.51 -7.47 30.36
C LYS A 312 7.49 -6.03 29.95
N THR A 313 7.58 -5.14 30.91
CA THR A 313 7.60 -3.70 30.69
C THR A 313 8.52 -3.02 31.69
N ASN A 314 9.06 -1.87 31.33
CA ASN A 314 9.74 -0.95 32.23
C ASN A 314 8.80 0.20 32.68
N HIS A 315 7.52 0.14 32.35
CA HIS A 315 6.51 1.15 32.67
C HIS A 315 5.48 0.61 33.67
N THR A 316 4.89 1.49 34.44
CA THR A 316 3.96 1.15 35.54
C THR A 316 2.49 1.14 35.13
N ASP A 317 2.16 1.63 33.94
CA ASP A 317 0.77 1.71 33.49
C ASP A 317 0.20 0.32 33.19
N GLU A 318 -1.13 0.21 33.27
CA GLU A 318 -1.86 -1.00 32.92
C GLU A 318 -1.57 -1.38 31.46
N THR A 319 -1.29 -2.67 31.24
CA THR A 319 -1.07 -3.20 29.91
C THR A 319 -2.37 -3.69 29.31
N ASP A 320 -2.53 -3.51 27.99
CA ASP A 320 -3.67 -4.04 27.23
C ASP A 320 -3.58 -5.55 26.92
N GLY A 321 -2.56 -6.23 27.48
CA GLY A 321 -2.27 -7.62 27.19
C GLY A 321 -1.89 -7.89 25.72
N GLY A 322 -1.40 -6.86 25.03
CA GLY A 322 -1.02 -6.95 23.60
C GLY A 322 -2.21 -6.98 22.65
N PHE A 323 -3.37 -6.47 23.07
CA PHE A 323 -4.58 -6.44 22.23
C PHE A 323 -4.37 -5.63 20.94
N TYR A 324 -3.78 -4.45 21.03
CA TYR A 324 -3.49 -3.60 19.88
C TYR A 324 -2.42 -4.21 18.97
N ASP A 325 -1.41 -4.87 19.55
CA ASP A 325 -0.39 -5.59 18.79
C ASP A 325 -0.98 -6.74 17.97
N LYS A 326 -1.90 -7.52 18.55
CA LYS A 326 -2.62 -8.59 17.84
C LYS A 326 -3.43 -8.06 16.67
N ARG A 327 -4.09 -6.91 16.84
CA ARG A 327 -4.86 -6.28 15.76
C ARG A 327 -3.94 -5.77 14.66
N ALA A 328 -2.87 -5.07 15.01
CA ALA A 328 -1.88 -4.59 14.05
C ALA A 328 -1.26 -5.75 13.23
N ALA A 329 -0.89 -6.84 13.89
CA ALA A 329 -0.37 -8.02 13.23
C ALA A 329 -1.34 -8.63 12.22
N LYS A 330 -2.64 -8.68 12.56
CA LYS A 330 -3.68 -9.17 11.65
C LYS A 330 -3.89 -8.26 10.44
N ASP A 331 -3.83 -6.95 10.64
CA ASP A 331 -3.94 -6.00 9.54
C ASP A 331 -2.77 -6.14 8.57
N PHE A 332 -1.55 -6.34 9.06
CA PHE A 332 -0.39 -6.63 8.21
C PHE A 332 -0.52 -7.94 7.43
N GLN A 333 -1.07 -8.99 8.05
CA GLN A 333 -1.35 -10.24 7.35
C GLN A 333 -2.37 -10.03 6.23
N ALA A 334 -3.45 -9.32 6.50
CA ALA A 334 -4.49 -9.05 5.50
C ALA A 334 -3.95 -8.22 4.32
N ILE A 335 -3.07 -7.25 4.58
CA ILE A 335 -2.38 -6.48 3.53
C ILE A 335 -1.49 -7.40 2.69
N PHE A 336 -0.70 -8.24 3.33
CA PHE A 336 0.19 -9.17 2.65
C PHE A 336 -0.60 -10.18 1.79
N GLU A 337 -1.69 -10.74 2.31
CA GLU A 337 -2.57 -11.66 1.57
C GLU A 337 -3.22 -10.97 0.37
N MET A 338 -3.61 -9.71 0.51
CA MET A 338 -4.19 -8.93 -0.58
C MET A 338 -3.17 -8.71 -1.71
N LEU A 339 -1.92 -8.40 -1.37
CA LEU A 339 -0.83 -8.22 -2.34
C LEU A 339 -0.50 -9.53 -3.08
N ASN A 340 -0.43 -10.65 -2.36
CA ASN A 340 -0.17 -11.96 -2.98
C ASN A 340 -1.36 -12.53 -3.75
N GLY A 341 -2.58 -12.13 -3.44
CA GLY A 341 -3.80 -12.57 -4.11
C GLY A 341 -4.08 -11.87 -5.44
N HIS A 342 -3.50 -10.70 -5.65
CA HIS A 342 -3.71 -9.90 -6.86
C HIS A 342 -2.99 -10.48 -8.10
N GLU A 343 -1.99 -11.31 -7.90
CA GLU A 343 -1.18 -11.91 -8.98
C GLU A 343 -1.76 -13.21 -9.57
N LYS A 344 -2.94 -13.64 -9.13
CA LYS A 344 -3.64 -14.83 -9.64
C LYS A 344 -4.79 -14.44 -10.56
#